data_a0f54291c1f559a00b6b66e3dc99beae
#
_entry.id   a0f54291c1f559a00b6b66e3dc99beae
#
_cell.length_a   1.000
_cell.length_b   1.000
_cell.length_c   1.000
_cell.angle_alpha   90.00
_cell.angle_beta   90.00
_cell.angle_gamma   90.00
#
_symmetry.space_group_name_H-M   'P 1'
#
loop_
_entity.id
_entity.type
_entity.pdbx_description
1 polymer ?
#
loop_
_entity_poly.entity_id
_entity_poly.type
_entity_poly.pdbx_seq_one_letter_code
_entity_poly.pdbx_strand_id
1 'polypeptide(L)'
;MVAQRYLKKWLGIPSRGCTSAGIFSPLLLGVKPVSQVYMEGHMSAYLNSNMIADEDTKEALRNAEERESEWVRKSSTILQCKEMMAEMENEDECTIPTPENCANFAVTSRVEKPKVMLVGKKKVASFFHKQSSEEVAKLGMQGELLALLDQEKEDIAWKATIYRVPRGVMAWAVRACTNTLATPDNLARWGKPVDTKCHMEGCNAISTLGHLLSSCPKSLDRYSFRLDSVLSHLLDTIVQSKKEGVTCYADLNGWRTNGGTIPPDLVLTEQKPDLVIIDRSVLPAKVVLLELTVPWDSSDNFKAAYERKLTRYERLAGDLREKGFYTINLPLEIGCRGVLNARNSVVLETLCNILRIPARQKLRSALGRIALLGSYRIWLARHSPEWSGGSLIKVT
;
A
#
# COMPACT_ATOMS: atom_id res chain seq x y z
N MET A 1 15.16 -18.66 10.31
CA MET A 1 15.39 -17.98 11.62
C MET A 1 16.54 -16.97 11.59
N VAL A 2 17.71 -17.29 11.03
CA VAL A 2 18.90 -16.40 11.03
C VAL A 2 18.62 -15.09 10.27
N ALA A 3 18.17 -15.15 9.02
CA ALA A 3 17.88 -13.96 8.20
C ALA A 3 16.88 -13.01 8.88
N GLN A 4 15.84 -13.54 9.52
CA GLN A 4 14.87 -12.75 10.27
C GLN A 4 15.51 -11.98 11.44
N ARG A 5 16.41 -12.62 12.19
CA ARG A 5 17.11 -11.97 13.32
C ARG A 5 17.98 -10.81 12.82
N TYR A 6 18.69 -10.98 11.72
CA TYR A 6 19.49 -9.91 11.11
C TYR A 6 18.63 -8.78 10.58
N LEU A 7 17.52 -9.08 9.89
CA LEU A 7 16.61 -8.06 9.38
C LEU A 7 15.98 -7.26 10.53
N LYS A 8 15.52 -7.93 11.60
CA LYS A 8 15.03 -7.25 12.81
C LYS A 8 16.09 -6.35 13.44
N LYS A 9 17.31 -6.86 13.60
CA LYS A 9 18.44 -6.08 14.13
C LYS A 9 18.76 -4.88 13.26
N TRP A 10 18.77 -5.06 11.96
CA TRP A 10 19.00 -4.00 11.00
C TRP A 10 17.89 -2.93 11.05
N LEU A 11 16.63 -3.33 11.15
CA LEU A 11 15.49 -2.42 11.29
C LEU A 11 15.35 -1.81 12.70
N GLY A 12 16.12 -2.26 13.69
CA GLY A 12 15.96 -1.83 15.08
C GLY A 12 14.66 -2.31 15.72
N ILE A 13 14.10 -3.43 15.23
CA ILE A 13 12.88 -4.05 15.77
C ILE A 13 13.28 -5.04 16.86
N PRO A 14 12.65 -4.99 18.07
CA PRO A 14 12.87 -5.98 19.12
C PRO A 14 12.64 -7.41 18.62
N SER A 15 13.36 -8.38 19.16
CA SER A 15 13.27 -9.80 18.75
C SER A 15 11.85 -10.35 18.79
N ARG A 16 11.04 -9.93 19.73
CA ARG A 16 9.61 -10.28 19.90
C ARG A 16 8.65 -9.26 19.28
N GLY A 17 9.15 -8.18 18.67
CA GLY A 17 8.35 -7.02 18.24
C GLY A 17 7.59 -7.18 16.94
N CYS A 18 7.86 -8.19 16.13
CA CYS A 18 7.15 -8.45 14.88
C CYS A 18 7.35 -9.91 14.48
N THR A 19 6.33 -10.53 13.90
CA THR A 19 6.40 -11.90 13.41
C THR A 19 7.17 -11.99 12.08
N SER A 20 7.57 -13.20 11.70
CA SER A 20 8.18 -13.46 10.40
C SER A 20 7.20 -13.12 9.27
N ALA A 21 5.95 -13.55 9.40
CA ALA A 21 4.88 -13.27 8.44
C ALA A 21 4.73 -11.77 8.18
N GLY A 22 4.74 -10.92 9.22
CA GLY A 22 4.65 -9.48 9.06
C GLY A 22 5.86 -8.88 8.34
N ILE A 23 7.10 -9.29 8.69
CA ILE A 23 8.30 -8.71 8.09
C ILE A 23 8.52 -9.15 6.63
N PHE A 24 8.26 -10.43 6.35
CA PHE A 24 8.43 -11.00 5.02
C PHE A 24 7.15 -10.94 4.17
N SER A 25 6.12 -10.27 4.64
CA SER A 25 4.93 -10.05 3.82
C SER A 25 5.33 -9.32 2.54
N PRO A 26 4.97 -9.86 1.37
CA PRO A 26 5.22 -9.20 0.09
C PRO A 26 4.51 -7.85 -0.01
N LEU A 27 3.45 -7.65 0.77
CA LEU A 27 2.64 -6.43 0.79
C LEU A 27 3.33 -5.26 1.52
N LEU A 28 4.32 -5.53 2.39
CA LEU A 28 4.98 -4.51 3.20
C LEU A 28 6.34 -4.10 2.63
N LEU A 29 7.40 -4.85 2.90
CA LEU A 29 8.75 -4.51 2.45
C LEU A 29 9.11 -5.14 1.11
N GLY A 30 8.38 -6.15 0.67
CA GLY A 30 8.70 -6.92 -0.53
C GLY A 30 10.01 -7.72 -0.41
N VAL A 31 10.49 -7.95 0.82
CA VAL A 31 11.67 -8.78 1.08
C VAL A 31 11.26 -10.24 0.99
N LYS A 32 11.82 -10.95 0.02
CA LYS A 32 11.56 -12.38 -0.15
C LYS A 32 12.17 -13.17 1.00
N PRO A 33 11.44 -14.14 1.60
CA PRO A 33 12.05 -15.08 2.53
C PRO A 33 13.11 -15.93 1.80
N VAL A 34 14.14 -16.37 2.53
CA VAL A 34 15.23 -17.18 1.95
C VAL A 34 14.70 -18.47 1.31
N SER A 35 13.67 -19.08 1.91
CA SER A 35 12.98 -20.25 1.35
C SER A 35 12.36 -19.96 -0.02
N GLN A 36 11.74 -18.80 -0.22
CA GLN A 36 11.21 -18.41 -1.53
C GLN A 36 12.33 -18.27 -2.57
N VAL A 37 13.43 -17.58 -2.22
CA VAL A 37 14.57 -17.40 -3.14
C VAL A 37 15.18 -18.75 -3.52
N TYR A 38 15.29 -19.64 -2.54
CA TYR A 38 15.76 -21.01 -2.75
C TYR A 38 14.83 -21.77 -3.71
N MET A 39 13.53 -21.76 -3.47
CA MET A 39 12.53 -22.43 -4.33
C MET A 39 12.48 -21.83 -5.74
N GLU A 40 12.59 -20.49 -5.90
CA GLU A 40 12.67 -19.87 -7.22
C GLU A 40 13.91 -20.34 -8.02
N GLY A 41 15.04 -20.57 -7.33
CA GLY A 41 16.25 -21.14 -7.92
C GLY A 41 16.04 -22.57 -8.39
N HIS A 42 15.47 -23.42 -7.54
CA HIS A 42 15.16 -24.81 -7.86
C HIS A 42 14.11 -24.96 -8.95
N MET A 43 13.03 -24.16 -8.92
CA MET A 43 12.04 -24.11 -10.00
C MET A 43 12.70 -23.73 -11.33
N SER A 44 13.61 -22.77 -11.30
CA SER A 44 14.36 -22.39 -12.49
C SER A 44 15.25 -23.51 -13.02
N ALA A 45 15.92 -24.25 -12.13
CA ALA A 45 16.73 -25.40 -12.50
C ALA A 45 15.88 -26.54 -13.08
N TYR A 46 14.77 -26.86 -12.42
CA TYR A 46 13.80 -27.89 -12.87
C TYR A 46 13.25 -27.56 -14.27
N LEU A 47 12.77 -26.34 -14.49
CA LEU A 47 12.27 -25.93 -15.81
C LEU A 47 13.38 -25.95 -16.88
N ASN A 48 14.60 -25.55 -16.54
CA ASN A 48 15.73 -25.62 -17.47
C ASN A 48 16.05 -27.06 -17.86
N SER A 49 16.08 -28.00 -16.90
CA SER A 49 16.34 -29.39 -17.17
C SER A 49 15.29 -30.02 -18.09
N ASN A 50 14.03 -29.67 -17.90
CA ASN A 50 12.94 -30.13 -18.76
C ASN A 50 12.96 -29.52 -20.19
N MET A 51 13.66 -28.39 -20.39
CA MET A 51 13.81 -27.74 -21.69
C MET A 51 15.12 -28.13 -22.42
N ILE A 52 15.90 -29.11 -21.92
CA ILE A 52 17.10 -29.63 -22.59
C ILE A 52 16.68 -30.52 -23.74
N ALA A 53 17.23 -30.27 -24.92
CA ALA A 53 16.94 -31.06 -26.11
C ALA A 53 17.69 -32.42 -26.15
N ASP A 54 18.77 -32.56 -25.35
CA ASP A 54 19.62 -33.74 -25.34
C ASP A 54 18.96 -34.93 -24.63
N GLU A 55 18.73 -36.01 -25.38
CA GLU A 55 18.03 -37.21 -24.87
C GLU A 55 18.84 -37.96 -23.81
N ASP A 56 20.18 -38.00 -23.91
CA ASP A 56 21.03 -38.67 -22.93
C ASP A 56 20.92 -37.95 -21.57
N THR A 57 20.86 -36.61 -21.59
CA THR A 57 20.67 -35.82 -20.39
C THR A 57 19.26 -36.02 -19.79
N LYS A 58 18.22 -36.13 -20.63
CA LYS A 58 16.86 -36.43 -20.17
C LYS A 58 16.76 -37.81 -19.53
N GLU A 59 17.37 -38.81 -20.15
CA GLU A 59 17.41 -40.17 -19.61
C GLU A 59 18.18 -40.22 -18.29
N ALA A 60 19.32 -39.54 -18.19
CA ALA A 60 20.07 -39.40 -16.95
C ALA A 60 19.25 -38.77 -15.82
N LEU A 61 18.44 -37.71 -16.13
CA LEU A 61 17.54 -37.09 -15.17
C LEU A 61 16.41 -38.01 -14.71
N ARG A 62 15.78 -38.78 -15.64
CA ARG A 62 14.76 -39.76 -15.29
C ARG A 62 15.35 -40.88 -14.39
N ASN A 63 16.50 -41.38 -14.75
CA ASN A 63 17.21 -42.39 -13.95
C ASN A 63 17.62 -41.90 -12.57
N ALA A 64 17.96 -40.59 -12.44
CA ALA A 64 18.27 -39.97 -11.15
C ALA A 64 17.01 -39.85 -10.28
N GLU A 65 15.87 -39.46 -10.88
CA GLU A 65 14.57 -39.35 -10.17
C GLU A 65 14.08 -40.74 -9.69
N GLU A 66 14.26 -41.80 -10.47
CA GLU A 66 13.88 -43.17 -10.11
C GLU A 66 14.76 -43.79 -9.00
N ARG A 67 16.03 -43.39 -8.94
CA ARG A 67 16.99 -43.89 -7.93
C ARG A 67 16.88 -43.17 -6.58
N GLU A 68 16.15 -42.08 -6.48
CA GLU A 68 15.98 -41.39 -5.20
C GLU A 68 15.24 -42.28 -4.19
N SER A 69 15.78 -42.38 -2.97
CA SER A 69 15.11 -43.07 -1.87
C SER A 69 13.77 -42.42 -1.57
N GLU A 70 12.80 -43.18 -1.08
CA GLU A 70 11.45 -42.66 -0.74
C GLU A 70 11.50 -41.47 0.22
N TRP A 71 12.51 -41.44 1.11
CA TRP A 71 12.74 -40.33 2.02
C TRP A 71 13.20 -39.06 1.29
N VAL A 72 14.13 -39.19 0.34
CA VAL A 72 14.62 -38.08 -0.49
C VAL A 72 13.51 -37.58 -1.40
N ARG A 73 12.70 -38.47 -1.98
CA ARG A 73 11.52 -38.08 -2.78
C ARG A 73 10.51 -37.24 -1.99
N LYS A 74 10.21 -37.66 -0.75
CA LYS A 74 9.24 -36.91 0.12
C LYS A 74 9.77 -35.56 0.59
N SER A 75 11.10 -35.39 0.68
CA SER A 75 11.75 -34.16 1.09
C SER A 75 12.34 -33.34 -0.06
N SER A 76 12.28 -33.88 -1.30
CA SER A 76 12.96 -33.26 -2.42
C SER A 76 12.27 -31.96 -2.85
N THR A 77 13.08 -30.95 -3.15
CA THR A 77 12.61 -29.67 -3.70
C THR A 77 11.98 -29.86 -5.08
N ILE A 78 12.39 -30.94 -5.82
CA ILE A 78 11.81 -31.30 -7.11
C ILE A 78 10.36 -31.72 -6.93
N LEU A 79 10.03 -32.53 -5.92
CA LEU A 79 8.65 -32.94 -5.64
C LEU A 79 7.80 -31.71 -5.27
N GLN A 80 8.31 -30.83 -4.43
CA GLN A 80 7.62 -29.57 -4.10
C GLN A 80 7.40 -28.69 -5.33
N CYS A 81 8.37 -28.62 -6.25
CA CYS A 81 8.20 -27.92 -7.53
C CYS A 81 7.09 -28.58 -8.38
N LYS A 82 7.08 -29.93 -8.48
CA LYS A 82 6.03 -30.67 -9.21
C LYS A 82 4.64 -30.44 -8.61
N GLU A 83 4.51 -30.51 -7.29
CA GLU A 83 3.26 -30.24 -6.58
C GLU A 83 2.76 -28.80 -6.81
N MET A 84 3.65 -27.81 -6.67
CA MET A 84 3.31 -26.40 -6.97
C MET A 84 2.88 -26.21 -8.42
N MET A 85 3.42 -26.98 -9.34
CA MET A 85 3.04 -26.91 -10.75
C MET A 85 1.68 -27.56 -10.99
N ALA A 86 1.41 -28.74 -10.40
CA ALA A 86 0.16 -29.48 -10.56
C ALA A 86 -1.05 -28.74 -9.95
N GLU A 87 -0.89 -28.09 -8.79
CA GLU A 87 -1.96 -27.30 -8.16
C GLU A 87 -2.43 -26.11 -9.02
N MET A 88 -1.62 -25.66 -9.97
CA MET A 88 -1.84 -24.41 -10.71
C MET A 88 -2.06 -24.61 -12.21
N GLU A 89 -2.15 -25.84 -12.71
CA GLU A 89 -2.39 -26.13 -14.14
C GLU A 89 -3.74 -25.63 -14.66
N ASN A 90 -4.67 -25.29 -13.75
CA ASN A 90 -6.02 -24.86 -14.11
C ASN A 90 -6.19 -23.35 -14.31
N GLU A 91 -5.16 -22.52 -14.09
CA GLU A 91 -5.33 -21.07 -14.06
C GLU A 91 -4.60 -20.28 -15.16
N ASP A 92 -3.64 -20.86 -15.89
CA ASP A 92 -2.82 -20.12 -16.88
C ASP A 92 -2.86 -20.75 -18.27
N GLU A 93 -3.08 -19.94 -19.32
CA GLU A 93 -2.99 -20.31 -20.76
C GLU A 93 -1.57 -20.75 -21.22
N CYS A 94 -0.59 -20.79 -20.34
CA CYS A 94 0.80 -21.13 -20.67
C CYS A 94 1.07 -22.60 -20.34
N THR A 95 1.21 -23.45 -21.36
CA THR A 95 1.67 -24.83 -21.22
C THR A 95 3.08 -24.85 -20.63
N ILE A 96 3.24 -25.56 -19.53
CA ILE A 96 4.53 -25.68 -18.83
C ILE A 96 5.24 -26.93 -19.33
N PRO A 97 6.57 -26.88 -19.57
CA PRO A 97 7.30 -28.07 -19.97
C PRO A 97 7.31 -29.11 -18.85
N THR A 98 6.74 -30.26 -19.13
CA THR A 98 6.83 -31.49 -18.33
C THR A 98 7.76 -32.48 -19.04
N PRO A 99 8.28 -33.53 -18.37
CA PRO A 99 9.07 -34.56 -19.04
C PRO A 99 8.33 -35.21 -20.23
N GLU A 100 6.98 -35.29 -20.15
CA GLU A 100 6.15 -35.89 -21.19
C GLU A 100 5.96 -34.99 -22.41
N ASN A 101 5.88 -33.66 -22.21
CA ASN A 101 5.63 -32.70 -23.30
C ASN A 101 6.86 -31.91 -23.73
N CYS A 102 8.03 -32.18 -23.15
CA CYS A 102 9.26 -31.40 -23.40
C CYS A 102 9.73 -31.46 -24.86
N ALA A 103 9.38 -32.51 -25.62
CA ALA A 103 9.71 -32.59 -27.04
C ALA A 103 9.10 -31.43 -27.86
N ASN A 104 7.94 -30.91 -27.44
CA ASN A 104 7.27 -29.78 -28.07
C ASN A 104 7.95 -28.44 -27.74
N PHE A 105 8.78 -28.42 -26.70
CA PHE A 105 9.52 -27.22 -26.25
C PHE A 105 10.98 -27.22 -26.70
N ALA A 106 11.52 -28.33 -27.22
CA ALA A 106 12.91 -28.44 -27.68
C ALA A 106 13.28 -27.48 -28.83
N VAL A 107 12.28 -26.98 -29.52
CA VAL A 107 12.43 -26.02 -30.63
C VAL A 107 12.21 -24.59 -30.17
N THR A 108 12.05 -24.36 -28.88
CA THR A 108 11.66 -23.05 -28.38
C THR A 108 12.74 -21.99 -28.62
N SER A 109 12.28 -20.95 -29.29
CA SER A 109 13.05 -19.76 -29.58
C SER A 109 13.64 -19.14 -28.29
N ARG A 110 14.71 -18.36 -28.41
CA ARG A 110 15.27 -17.55 -27.32
C ARG A 110 14.23 -16.69 -26.58
N VAL A 111 13.04 -16.51 -27.16
CA VAL A 111 11.94 -15.67 -26.61
C VAL A 111 11.03 -16.45 -25.65
N GLU A 112 10.80 -17.76 -25.83
CA GLU A 112 9.86 -18.55 -25.03
C GLU A 112 10.45 -19.02 -23.71
N LYS A 113 11.74 -19.41 -23.72
CA LYS A 113 12.46 -19.84 -22.52
C LYS A 113 12.38 -18.82 -21.35
N PRO A 114 12.64 -17.51 -21.56
CA PRO A 114 12.44 -16.51 -20.52
C PRO A 114 11.01 -16.39 -20.00
N LYS A 115 10.00 -16.59 -20.88
CA LYS A 115 8.58 -16.57 -20.48
C LYS A 115 8.24 -17.72 -19.55
N VAL A 116 8.62 -18.94 -19.88
CA VAL A 116 8.41 -20.12 -19.03
C VAL A 116 9.09 -19.96 -17.67
N MET A 117 10.32 -19.44 -17.64
CA MET A 117 11.03 -19.17 -16.40
C MET A 117 10.34 -18.12 -15.54
N LEU A 118 9.75 -17.09 -16.18
CA LEU A 118 8.98 -16.07 -15.48
C LEU A 118 7.69 -16.65 -14.87
N VAL A 119 7.00 -17.52 -15.59
CA VAL A 119 5.80 -18.22 -15.12
C VAL A 119 6.14 -19.06 -13.90
N GLY A 120 7.21 -19.91 -13.94
CA GLY A 120 7.64 -20.69 -12.79
C GLY A 120 7.94 -19.84 -11.55
N LYS A 121 8.66 -18.72 -11.71
CA LYS A 121 8.92 -17.78 -10.61
C LYS A 121 7.66 -17.14 -10.07
N LYS A 122 6.69 -16.78 -10.92
CA LYS A 122 5.39 -16.25 -10.49
C LYS A 122 4.62 -17.29 -9.68
N LYS A 123 4.62 -18.57 -10.07
CA LYS A 123 3.96 -19.65 -9.34
C LYS A 123 4.56 -19.83 -7.94
N VAL A 124 5.88 -19.88 -7.83
CA VAL A 124 6.55 -19.92 -6.52
C VAL A 124 6.17 -18.69 -5.68
N ALA A 125 6.17 -17.50 -6.27
CA ALA A 125 5.79 -16.28 -5.57
C ALA A 125 4.33 -16.32 -5.07
N SER A 126 3.41 -16.82 -5.90
CA SER A 126 1.99 -16.99 -5.54
C SER A 126 1.79 -17.97 -4.39
N PHE A 127 2.49 -19.11 -4.41
CA PHE A 127 2.49 -20.08 -3.31
C PHE A 127 2.92 -19.45 -1.98
N PHE A 128 4.07 -18.75 -1.97
CA PHE A 128 4.55 -18.08 -0.77
C PHE A 128 3.65 -16.91 -0.33
N HIS A 129 3.01 -16.24 -1.28
CA HIS A 129 2.02 -15.21 -0.97
C HIS A 129 0.81 -15.82 -0.25
N LYS A 130 0.22 -16.90 -0.77
CA LYS A 130 -0.89 -17.61 -0.15
C LYS A 130 -0.54 -18.06 1.28
N GLN A 131 0.61 -18.72 1.45
CA GLN A 131 1.09 -19.14 2.77
C GLN A 131 1.28 -17.94 3.72
N SER A 132 1.85 -16.84 3.23
CA SER A 132 2.01 -15.61 4.02
C SER A 132 0.67 -15.00 4.44
N SER A 133 -0.32 -14.97 3.55
CA SER A 133 -1.66 -14.45 3.83
C SER A 133 -2.38 -15.29 4.89
N GLU A 134 -2.27 -16.61 4.81
CA GLU A 134 -2.82 -17.52 5.82
C GLU A 134 -2.17 -17.34 7.21
N GLU A 135 -0.86 -17.12 7.24
CA GLU A 135 -0.16 -16.83 8.50
C GLU A 135 -0.51 -15.46 9.05
N VAL A 136 -0.62 -14.44 8.19
CA VAL A 136 -1.02 -13.07 8.57
C VAL A 136 -2.43 -13.06 9.13
N ALA A 137 -3.37 -13.80 8.54
CA ALA A 137 -4.74 -13.89 9.02
C ALA A 137 -4.84 -14.41 10.48
N LYS A 138 -3.87 -15.22 10.93
CA LYS A 138 -3.80 -15.73 12.30
C LYS A 138 -3.24 -14.71 13.31
N LEU A 139 -2.68 -13.58 12.85
CA LEU A 139 -1.99 -12.63 13.71
C LEU A 139 -2.92 -11.63 14.43
N GLY A 140 -4.23 -11.66 14.18
CA GLY A 140 -5.18 -10.69 14.73
C GLY A 140 -4.74 -9.25 14.45
N MET A 141 -4.62 -8.44 15.50
CA MET A 141 -4.27 -7.01 15.36
C MET A 141 -2.95 -6.73 14.63
N GLN A 142 -1.98 -7.63 14.67
CA GLN A 142 -0.70 -7.44 13.97
C GLN A 142 -0.84 -7.68 12.46
N GLY A 143 -1.80 -8.48 12.06
CA GLY A 143 -2.10 -8.81 10.67
C GLY A 143 -3.17 -7.92 10.03
N GLU A 144 -3.91 -7.14 10.81
CA GLU A 144 -5.08 -6.38 10.37
C GLU A 144 -4.84 -5.56 9.09
N LEU A 145 -3.78 -4.76 9.07
CA LEU A 145 -3.45 -3.97 7.89
C LEU A 145 -3.04 -4.81 6.68
N LEU A 146 -2.27 -5.86 6.92
CA LEU A 146 -1.79 -6.73 5.84
C LEU A 146 -2.95 -7.54 5.25
N ALA A 147 -3.91 -7.98 6.09
CA ALA A 147 -5.13 -8.62 5.65
C ALA A 147 -6.01 -7.66 4.82
N LEU A 148 -6.11 -6.39 5.24
CA LEU A 148 -6.80 -5.36 4.46
C LEU A 148 -6.16 -5.19 3.07
N LEU A 149 -4.84 -5.06 2.99
CA LEU A 149 -4.13 -4.91 1.71
C LEU A 149 -4.33 -6.11 0.79
N ASP A 150 -4.31 -7.31 1.35
CA ASP A 150 -4.54 -8.56 0.60
C ASP A 150 -5.97 -8.65 0.07
N GLN A 151 -6.96 -8.32 0.90
CA GLN A 151 -8.37 -8.26 0.52
C GLN A 151 -8.62 -7.23 -0.59
N GLU A 152 -8.03 -6.05 -0.51
CA GLU A 152 -8.17 -4.98 -1.50
C GLU A 152 -7.31 -5.23 -2.75
N LYS A 153 -6.45 -6.24 -2.77
CA LYS A 153 -5.46 -6.53 -3.83
C LYS A 153 -4.58 -5.32 -4.14
N GLU A 154 -4.24 -4.55 -3.12
CA GLU A 154 -3.45 -3.33 -3.22
C GLU A 154 -2.14 -3.44 -2.45
N ASP A 155 -1.08 -2.92 -3.03
CA ASP A 155 0.19 -2.72 -2.33
C ASP A 155 0.13 -1.43 -1.49
N ILE A 156 0.87 -1.41 -0.38
CA ILE A 156 1.04 -0.17 0.37
C ILE A 156 1.72 0.90 -0.52
N ALA A 157 1.14 2.10 -0.57
CA ALA A 157 1.48 3.09 -1.59
C ALA A 157 2.97 3.50 -1.60
N TRP A 158 3.61 3.56 -0.43
CA TRP A 158 5.02 3.95 -0.29
C TRP A 158 6.03 2.80 -0.45
N LYS A 159 5.60 1.57 -0.69
CA LYS A 159 6.46 0.37 -0.77
C LYS A 159 7.68 0.58 -1.68
N ALA A 160 7.47 1.11 -2.87
CA ALA A 160 8.56 1.34 -3.83
C ALA A 160 9.59 2.38 -3.38
N THR A 161 9.27 3.23 -2.41
CA THR A 161 10.10 4.34 -1.95
C THR A 161 10.63 4.17 -0.53
N ILE A 162 10.22 3.12 0.19
CA ILE A 162 10.58 2.92 1.61
C ILE A 162 12.10 2.82 1.83
N TYR A 163 12.83 2.30 0.86
CA TYR A 163 14.29 2.18 0.96
C TYR A 163 15.04 3.52 0.77
N ARG A 164 14.31 4.59 0.42
CA ARG A 164 14.85 5.96 0.28
C ARG A 164 14.65 6.80 1.55
N VAL A 165 13.95 6.28 2.56
CA VAL A 165 13.75 6.99 3.83
C VAL A 165 14.80 6.59 4.87
N PRO A 166 15.07 7.43 5.89
CA PRO A 166 15.97 7.07 6.97
C PRO A 166 15.54 5.76 7.65
N ARG A 167 16.52 4.97 8.08
CA ARG A 167 16.31 3.67 8.74
C ARG A 167 15.31 3.73 9.90
N GLY A 168 15.36 4.79 10.72
CA GLY A 168 14.43 4.97 11.84
C GLY A 168 12.98 5.11 11.39
N VAL A 169 12.73 5.80 10.28
CA VAL A 169 11.40 5.93 9.66
C VAL A 169 10.93 4.57 9.14
N MET A 170 11.80 3.83 8.44
CA MET A 170 11.49 2.50 7.94
C MET A 170 11.13 1.54 9.07
N ALA A 171 11.94 1.50 10.13
CA ALA A 171 11.70 0.68 11.32
C ALA A 171 10.36 1.03 11.98
N TRP A 172 10.07 2.32 12.09
CA TRP A 172 8.79 2.78 12.62
C TRP A 172 7.63 2.37 11.71
N ALA A 173 7.75 2.55 10.39
CA ALA A 173 6.71 2.20 9.42
C ALA A 173 6.33 0.72 9.50
N VAL A 174 7.31 -0.19 9.52
CA VAL A 174 7.08 -1.63 9.68
C VAL A 174 6.33 -1.93 10.98
N ARG A 175 6.75 -1.32 12.08
CA ARG A 175 6.11 -1.52 13.40
C ARG A 175 4.71 -0.91 13.47
N ALA A 176 4.48 0.21 12.80
CA ALA A 176 3.15 0.83 12.69
C ALA A 176 2.21 -0.06 11.87
N CYS A 177 2.67 -0.59 10.74
CA CYS A 177 1.89 -1.48 9.88
C CYS A 177 1.56 -2.81 10.54
N THR A 178 2.43 -3.32 11.40
CA THR A 178 2.22 -4.56 12.17
C THR A 178 1.71 -4.31 13.60
N ASN A 179 1.29 -3.08 13.91
CA ASN A 179 0.78 -2.67 15.24
C ASN A 179 1.67 -3.13 16.42
N THR A 180 2.99 -3.02 16.25
CA THR A 180 4.00 -3.43 17.25
C THR A 180 4.78 -2.25 17.85
N LEU A 181 4.28 -1.03 17.69
CA LEU A 181 4.81 0.14 18.37
C LEU A 181 4.46 0.09 19.86
N ALA A 182 5.34 0.65 20.69
CA ALA A 182 5.17 0.70 22.15
C ALA A 182 4.16 1.79 22.54
N THR A 183 2.90 1.60 22.16
CA THR A 183 1.79 2.39 22.69
C THR A 183 1.48 1.95 24.10
N PRO A 184 0.86 2.78 24.97
CA PRO A 184 0.41 2.36 26.28
C PRO A 184 -0.44 1.08 26.25
N ASP A 185 -1.37 0.98 25.32
CA ASP A 185 -2.20 -0.21 25.12
C ASP A 185 -1.37 -1.46 24.74
N ASN A 186 -0.41 -1.35 23.83
CA ASN A 186 0.49 -2.45 23.49
C ASN A 186 1.40 -2.84 24.67
N LEU A 187 1.90 -1.86 25.40
CA LEU A 187 2.73 -2.11 26.58
C LEU A 187 1.97 -2.87 27.67
N ALA A 188 0.72 -2.48 27.96
CA ALA A 188 -0.14 -3.20 28.90
C ALA A 188 -0.38 -4.64 28.47
N ARG A 189 -0.69 -4.87 27.19
CA ARG A 189 -0.84 -6.23 26.61
C ARG A 189 0.45 -7.05 26.69
N TRP A 190 1.61 -6.42 26.71
CA TRP A 190 2.90 -7.09 26.91
C TRP A 190 3.26 -7.27 28.39
N GLY A 191 2.31 -7.03 29.31
CA GLY A 191 2.48 -7.20 30.75
C GLY A 191 3.30 -6.10 31.42
N LYS A 192 3.41 -4.91 30.81
CA LYS A 192 4.07 -3.77 31.44
C LYS A 192 3.07 -2.97 32.29
N PRO A 193 3.46 -2.56 33.51
CA PRO A 193 2.60 -1.75 34.37
C PRO A 193 2.59 -0.30 33.85
N VAL A 194 1.62 0.02 32.99
CA VAL A 194 1.47 1.35 32.40
C VAL A 194 0.02 1.79 32.43
N ASP A 195 -0.23 3.09 32.58
CA ASP A 195 -1.55 3.65 32.36
C ASP A 195 -1.84 3.59 30.86
N THR A 196 -2.99 3.00 30.50
CA THR A 196 -3.42 2.84 29.11
C THR A 196 -4.17 4.05 28.56
N LYS A 197 -4.52 5.02 29.42
CA LYS A 197 -5.26 6.23 29.01
C LYS A 197 -4.39 7.17 28.19
N CYS A 198 -5.05 7.94 27.34
CA CYS A 198 -4.40 9.03 26.60
C CYS A 198 -3.94 10.10 27.60
N HIS A 199 -2.68 10.52 27.47
CA HIS A 199 -2.08 11.54 28.35
C HIS A 199 -2.43 12.99 27.93
N MET A 200 -3.12 13.17 26.81
CA MET A 200 -3.57 14.50 26.40
C MET A 200 -4.67 14.98 27.33
N GLU A 201 -4.51 16.18 27.88
CA GLU A 201 -5.44 16.75 28.86
C GLU A 201 -6.89 16.75 28.34
N GLY A 202 -7.79 16.23 29.16
CA GLY A 202 -9.21 16.11 28.81
C GLY A 202 -9.53 15.00 27.80
N CYS A 203 -8.59 14.06 27.53
CA CYS A 203 -8.83 12.85 26.73
C CYS A 203 -8.78 11.61 27.62
N ASN A 204 -9.89 10.87 27.72
CA ASN A 204 -9.99 9.66 28.52
C ASN A 204 -9.96 8.37 27.72
N ALA A 205 -9.67 8.43 26.42
CA ALA A 205 -9.66 7.27 25.55
C ALA A 205 -8.42 6.38 25.79
N ILE A 206 -8.51 5.10 25.44
CA ILE A 206 -7.37 4.18 25.46
C ILE A 206 -6.37 4.62 24.39
N SER A 207 -5.10 4.69 24.78
CA SER A 207 -4.00 5.15 23.93
C SER A 207 -3.52 4.04 22.96
N THR A 208 -4.41 3.60 22.09
CA THR A 208 -4.09 2.71 20.97
C THR A 208 -3.30 3.44 19.89
N LEU A 209 -2.69 2.72 18.96
CA LEU A 209 -2.02 3.35 17.82
C LEU A 209 -3.02 4.14 16.94
N GLY A 210 -4.20 3.58 16.71
CA GLY A 210 -5.28 4.26 15.96
C GLY A 210 -5.72 5.55 16.63
N HIS A 211 -5.88 5.53 17.97
CA HIS A 211 -6.21 6.74 18.73
C HIS A 211 -5.14 7.82 18.57
N LEU A 212 -3.88 7.46 18.74
CA LEU A 212 -2.76 8.42 18.65
C LEU A 212 -2.61 9.02 17.24
N LEU A 213 -2.85 8.23 16.20
CA LEU A 213 -2.59 8.67 14.83
C LEU A 213 -3.82 9.28 14.12
N SER A 214 -5.07 9.03 14.60
CA SER A 214 -6.25 9.40 13.80
C SER A 214 -7.48 9.81 14.60
N SER A 215 -7.59 9.50 15.88
CA SER A 215 -8.87 9.67 16.59
C SER A 215 -8.78 10.39 17.94
N CYS A 216 -7.64 10.96 18.31
CA CYS A 216 -7.56 11.78 19.50
C CYS A 216 -8.18 13.18 19.23
N PRO A 217 -9.26 13.57 19.92
CA PRO A 217 -9.89 14.89 19.70
C PRO A 217 -9.00 16.05 20.13
N LYS A 218 -7.94 15.78 20.90
CA LYS A 218 -6.97 16.77 21.37
C LYS A 218 -5.74 16.90 20.46
N SER A 219 -5.74 16.23 19.30
CA SER A 219 -4.63 16.24 18.34
C SER A 219 -5.07 16.66 16.94
N LEU A 220 -6.16 17.44 16.84
CA LEU A 220 -6.71 17.84 15.54
C LEU A 220 -5.73 18.70 14.73
N ASP A 221 -4.97 19.58 15.38
CA ASP A 221 -3.90 20.40 14.78
C ASP A 221 -2.85 19.55 14.08
N ARG A 222 -2.50 18.42 14.66
CA ARG A 222 -1.53 17.43 14.11
C ARG A 222 -2.09 16.72 12.91
N TYR A 223 -3.37 16.40 12.95
CA TYR A 223 -4.07 15.73 11.84
C TYR A 223 -4.25 16.70 10.67
N SER A 224 -4.58 17.97 10.95
CA SER A 224 -4.63 19.04 9.95
C SER A 224 -3.28 19.22 9.27
N PHE A 225 -2.18 19.31 10.02
CA PHE A 225 -0.82 19.39 9.47
C PHE A 225 -0.51 18.24 8.48
N ARG A 226 -0.91 16.99 8.81
CA ARG A 226 -0.72 15.85 7.92
C ARG A 226 -1.57 15.98 6.65
N LEU A 227 -2.84 16.38 6.80
CA LEU A 227 -3.77 16.61 5.69
C LEU A 227 -3.26 17.72 4.78
N ASP A 228 -2.85 18.86 5.35
CA ASP A 228 -2.30 20.01 4.64
C ASP A 228 -1.04 19.63 3.85
N SER A 229 -0.20 18.75 4.41
CA SER A 229 0.98 18.24 3.70
C SER A 229 0.60 17.42 2.47
N VAL A 230 -0.44 16.60 2.56
CA VAL A 230 -0.98 15.83 1.42
C VAL A 230 -1.58 16.77 0.38
N LEU A 231 -2.41 17.71 0.82
CA LEU A 231 -3.05 18.69 -0.06
C LEU A 231 -2.03 19.56 -0.79
N SER A 232 -1.01 20.04 -0.09
CA SER A 232 0.08 20.83 -0.67
C SER A 232 0.78 20.09 -1.80
N HIS A 233 1.12 18.81 -1.60
CA HIS A 233 1.77 18.02 -2.65
C HIS A 233 0.87 17.78 -3.86
N LEU A 234 -0.41 17.53 -3.62
CA LEU A 234 -1.40 17.38 -4.68
C LEU A 234 -1.50 18.66 -5.52
N LEU A 235 -1.59 19.82 -4.86
CA LEU A 235 -1.60 21.13 -5.52
C LEU A 235 -0.33 21.41 -6.32
N ASP A 236 0.84 21.13 -5.75
CA ASP A 236 2.12 21.26 -6.47
C ASP A 236 2.12 20.40 -7.75
N THR A 237 1.58 19.18 -7.68
CA THR A 237 1.47 18.27 -8.83
C THR A 237 0.50 18.82 -9.89
N ILE A 238 -0.64 19.36 -9.47
CA ILE A 238 -1.63 19.97 -10.38
C ILE A 238 -1.03 21.19 -11.10
N VAL A 239 -0.37 22.06 -10.36
CA VAL A 239 0.31 23.24 -10.94
C VAL A 239 1.40 22.83 -11.95
N GLN A 240 2.16 21.77 -11.64
CA GLN A 240 3.18 21.25 -12.52
C GLN A 240 2.62 20.62 -13.81
N SER A 241 1.37 20.14 -13.79
CA SER A 241 0.72 19.59 -14.99
C SER A 241 0.48 20.64 -16.08
N LYS A 242 0.46 21.93 -15.73
CA LYS A 242 0.28 23.09 -16.62
C LYS A 242 -0.92 22.95 -17.58
N LYS A 243 -1.97 22.26 -17.17
CA LYS A 243 -3.16 22.11 -17.98
C LYS A 243 -3.85 23.48 -18.13
N GLU A 244 -3.95 23.98 -19.35
CA GLU A 244 -4.65 25.23 -19.65
C GLU A 244 -6.15 25.11 -19.35
N GLY A 245 -6.78 26.26 -18.97
CA GLY A 245 -8.21 26.32 -18.66
C GLY A 245 -8.58 25.73 -17.29
N VAL A 246 -7.62 25.28 -16.48
CA VAL A 246 -7.85 24.76 -15.14
C VAL A 246 -7.55 25.81 -14.08
N THR A 247 -8.51 26.04 -13.18
CA THR A 247 -8.36 26.87 -11.98
C THR A 247 -8.61 26.03 -10.74
N CYS A 248 -7.80 26.23 -9.69
CA CYS A 248 -7.91 25.51 -8.42
C CYS A 248 -8.16 26.47 -7.25
N TYR A 249 -9.03 26.07 -6.34
CA TYR A 249 -9.32 26.72 -5.05
C TYR A 249 -9.10 25.67 -3.95
N ALA A 250 -8.19 25.94 -3.01
CA ALA A 250 -7.81 24.97 -2.00
C ALA A 250 -7.92 25.54 -0.59
N ASP A 251 -8.46 24.79 0.35
CA ASP A 251 -8.49 25.14 1.77
C ASP A 251 -7.12 24.85 2.41
N LEU A 252 -6.15 25.67 2.01
CA LEU A 252 -4.76 25.57 2.48
C LEU A 252 -4.21 26.96 2.75
N ASN A 253 -3.72 27.20 3.96
CA ASN A 253 -3.10 28.46 4.34
C ASN A 253 -1.94 28.84 3.42
N GLY A 254 -1.95 30.10 2.94
CA GLY A 254 -0.94 30.61 2.02
C GLY A 254 -1.12 30.18 0.56
N TRP A 255 -2.18 29.45 0.23
CA TRP A 255 -2.53 29.16 -1.15
C TRP A 255 -3.18 30.38 -1.82
N ARG A 256 -3.03 30.47 -3.16
CA ARG A 256 -3.35 31.66 -4.00
C ARG A 256 -4.80 32.16 -3.91
N THR A 257 -5.74 31.33 -3.48
CA THR A 257 -7.19 31.57 -3.52
C THR A 257 -7.83 31.62 -2.13
N ASN A 258 -7.20 32.27 -1.16
CA ASN A 258 -7.81 32.56 0.15
C ASN A 258 -8.49 31.37 0.84
N GLY A 259 -7.79 30.21 0.94
CA GLY A 259 -8.28 29.09 1.73
C GLY A 259 -9.54 28.43 1.17
N GLY A 260 -9.59 28.14 -0.14
CA GLY A 260 -10.63 27.28 -0.72
C GLY A 260 -12.01 27.94 -0.90
N THR A 261 -12.12 29.24 -0.68
CA THR A 261 -13.39 29.97 -0.93
C THR A 261 -13.77 29.88 -2.40
N ILE A 262 -14.91 29.27 -2.68
CA ILE A 262 -15.46 29.19 -4.04
C ILE A 262 -15.92 30.58 -4.46
N PRO A 263 -15.57 31.07 -5.67
CA PRO A 263 -16.02 32.38 -6.14
C PRO A 263 -17.54 32.51 -6.17
N PRO A 264 -18.12 33.63 -5.71
CA PRO A 264 -19.57 33.83 -5.67
C PRO A 264 -20.27 33.79 -7.02
N ASP A 265 -19.54 34.07 -8.11
CA ASP A 265 -20.04 33.96 -9.49
C ASP A 265 -20.28 32.51 -9.91
N LEU A 266 -19.62 31.56 -9.27
CA LEU A 266 -19.88 30.14 -9.47
C LEU A 266 -21.06 29.68 -8.63
N VAL A 267 -20.99 29.87 -7.32
CA VAL A 267 -22.05 29.50 -6.37
C VAL A 267 -21.89 30.26 -5.06
N LEU A 268 -23.00 30.73 -4.51
CA LEU A 268 -23.03 31.33 -3.18
C LEU A 268 -23.06 30.19 -2.15
N THR A 269 -21.96 30.00 -1.44
CA THR A 269 -21.82 28.93 -0.44
C THR A 269 -20.80 29.31 0.63
N GLU A 270 -21.03 28.86 1.85
CA GLU A 270 -20.05 28.88 2.95
C GLU A 270 -19.25 27.58 3.03
N GLN A 271 -19.62 26.56 2.23
CA GLN A 271 -18.90 25.29 2.20
C GLN A 271 -17.53 25.47 1.55
N LYS A 272 -16.53 24.86 2.19
CA LYS A 272 -15.14 24.88 1.73
C LYS A 272 -14.65 23.44 1.57
N PRO A 273 -14.76 22.86 0.36
CA PRO A 273 -14.07 21.60 0.06
C PRO A 273 -12.56 21.79 0.15
N ASP A 274 -11.84 20.74 0.52
CA ASP A 274 -10.37 20.80 0.60
C ASP A 274 -9.74 21.26 -0.71
N LEU A 275 -10.35 20.86 -1.87
CA LEU A 275 -9.91 21.32 -3.20
C LEU A 275 -11.09 21.37 -4.18
N VAL A 276 -11.26 22.51 -4.84
CA VAL A 276 -12.17 22.69 -5.98
C VAL A 276 -11.36 22.92 -7.24
N ILE A 277 -11.60 22.12 -8.27
CA ILE A 277 -10.93 22.22 -9.56
C ILE A 277 -11.98 22.55 -10.61
N ILE A 278 -11.76 23.64 -11.36
CA ILE A 278 -12.64 24.06 -12.44
C ILE A 278 -11.88 23.93 -13.76
N ASP A 279 -12.37 23.09 -14.62
CA ASP A 279 -11.84 22.88 -15.96
C ASP A 279 -12.77 23.51 -17.01
N ARG A 280 -12.38 24.67 -17.53
CA ARG A 280 -13.10 25.40 -18.57
C ARG A 280 -12.62 25.04 -20.00
N SER A 281 -11.69 24.09 -20.12
CA SER A 281 -11.24 23.62 -21.44
C SER A 281 -12.21 22.66 -22.12
N VAL A 282 -13.29 22.28 -21.42
CA VAL A 282 -14.35 21.36 -21.91
C VAL A 282 -15.73 22.02 -21.78
N LEU A 283 -16.68 21.58 -22.59
CA LEU A 283 -18.07 22.06 -22.57
C LEU A 283 -19.02 20.86 -22.32
N PRO A 284 -19.89 20.93 -21.30
CA PRO A 284 -19.94 21.96 -20.26
C PRO A 284 -18.68 21.98 -19.40
N ALA A 285 -18.39 23.13 -18.80
CA ALA A 285 -17.25 23.25 -17.89
C ALA A 285 -17.37 22.26 -16.72
N LYS A 286 -16.25 21.61 -16.38
CA LYS A 286 -16.22 20.58 -15.34
C LYS A 286 -15.77 21.15 -14.02
N VAL A 287 -16.50 20.81 -12.94
CA VAL A 287 -16.13 21.13 -11.57
C VAL A 287 -15.88 19.83 -10.80
N VAL A 288 -14.73 19.75 -10.18
CA VAL A 288 -14.38 18.62 -9.29
C VAL A 288 -14.31 19.14 -7.86
N LEU A 289 -15.14 18.59 -7.01
CA LEU A 289 -15.10 18.80 -5.56
C LEU A 289 -14.30 17.64 -4.95
N LEU A 290 -13.08 17.91 -4.52
CA LEU A 290 -12.22 16.90 -3.91
C LEU A 290 -12.10 17.14 -2.42
N GLU A 291 -12.37 16.10 -1.65
CA GLU A 291 -12.29 16.10 -0.19
C GLU A 291 -11.30 15.06 0.29
N LEU A 292 -10.31 15.49 1.04
CA LEU A 292 -9.28 14.64 1.61
C LEU A 292 -9.64 14.15 3.01
N THR A 293 -9.25 12.95 3.33
CA THR A 293 -9.32 12.43 4.69
C THR A 293 -8.13 11.49 4.93
N VAL A 294 -7.58 11.54 6.14
CA VAL A 294 -6.49 10.62 6.53
C VAL A 294 -6.94 9.79 7.74
N PRO A 295 -7.81 8.77 7.53
CA PRO A 295 -8.36 7.93 8.59
C PRO A 295 -7.36 6.87 9.07
N TRP A 296 -7.73 6.15 10.13
CA TRP A 296 -7.11 4.86 10.45
C TRP A 296 -7.40 3.85 9.34
N ASP A 297 -6.38 3.06 8.98
CA ASP A 297 -6.42 2.13 7.85
C ASP A 297 -7.23 0.87 8.20
N SER A 298 -8.55 0.94 8.05
CA SER A 298 -9.49 -0.18 8.13
C SER A 298 -10.63 0.02 7.13
N SER A 299 -11.24 -1.07 6.65
CA SER A 299 -12.37 -1.02 5.70
C SER A 299 -13.50 -0.15 6.22
N ASP A 300 -13.87 -0.29 7.50
CA ASP A 300 -14.96 0.47 8.10
C ASP A 300 -14.67 1.97 8.15
N ASN A 301 -13.44 2.35 8.53
CA ASN A 301 -13.05 3.76 8.57
C ASN A 301 -12.98 4.39 7.18
N PHE A 302 -12.48 3.66 6.17
CA PHE A 302 -12.51 4.13 4.79
C PHE A 302 -13.94 4.30 4.29
N LYS A 303 -14.83 3.33 4.55
CA LYS A 303 -16.24 3.41 4.16
C LYS A 303 -16.94 4.59 4.83
N ALA A 304 -16.83 4.71 6.15
CA ALA A 304 -17.45 5.79 6.91
C ALA A 304 -16.92 7.17 6.52
N ALA A 305 -15.63 7.30 6.24
CA ALA A 305 -15.04 8.56 5.76
C ALA A 305 -15.61 8.94 4.38
N TYR A 306 -15.66 7.99 3.46
CA TYR A 306 -16.22 8.20 2.12
C TYR A 306 -17.67 8.66 2.15
N GLU A 307 -18.55 7.92 2.81
CA GLU A 307 -19.99 8.20 2.88
C GLU A 307 -20.24 9.60 3.49
N ARG A 308 -19.58 9.92 4.59
CA ARG A 308 -19.68 11.22 5.25
C ARG A 308 -19.27 12.37 4.32
N LYS A 309 -18.18 12.22 3.56
CA LYS A 309 -17.66 13.27 2.67
C LYS A 309 -18.50 13.39 1.40
N LEU A 310 -19.00 12.29 0.87
CA LEU A 310 -19.92 12.31 -0.27
C LEU A 310 -21.20 13.07 0.06
N THR A 311 -21.83 12.74 1.18
CA THR A 311 -23.09 13.39 1.63
C THR A 311 -22.90 14.88 1.93
N ARG A 312 -21.75 15.25 2.50
CA ARG A 312 -21.48 16.64 2.91
C ARG A 312 -21.58 17.65 1.76
N TYR A 313 -21.14 17.29 0.58
CA TYR A 313 -21.07 18.19 -0.57
C TYR A 313 -22.07 17.88 -1.68
N GLU A 314 -23.04 16.99 -1.44
CA GLU A 314 -24.04 16.64 -2.45
C GLU A 314 -24.93 17.84 -2.81
N ARG A 315 -25.30 18.67 -1.82
CA ARG A 315 -26.05 19.91 -2.06
C ARG A 315 -25.25 20.88 -2.94
N LEU A 316 -24.00 21.15 -2.58
CA LEU A 316 -23.11 22.00 -3.37
C LEU A 316 -22.94 21.50 -4.80
N ALA A 317 -22.80 20.19 -4.95
CA ALA A 317 -22.70 19.56 -6.27
C ALA A 317 -24.00 19.72 -7.07
N GLY A 318 -25.18 19.66 -6.42
CA GLY A 318 -26.49 19.94 -7.01
C GLY A 318 -26.58 21.36 -7.50
N ASP A 319 -26.28 22.35 -6.65
CA ASP A 319 -26.32 23.78 -6.97
C ASP A 319 -25.40 24.12 -8.18
N LEU A 320 -24.25 23.48 -8.27
CA LEU A 320 -23.34 23.64 -9.42
C LEU A 320 -23.88 23.00 -10.71
N ARG A 321 -24.54 21.82 -10.61
CA ARG A 321 -25.19 21.18 -11.76
C ARG A 321 -26.36 22.01 -12.30
N GLU A 322 -27.17 22.60 -11.42
CA GLU A 322 -28.25 23.53 -11.79
C GLU A 322 -27.75 24.76 -12.55
N LYS A 323 -26.53 25.20 -12.27
CA LYS A 323 -25.84 26.27 -13.01
C LYS A 323 -25.18 25.81 -14.33
N GLY A 324 -25.36 24.55 -14.73
CA GLY A 324 -24.86 24.01 -15.99
C GLY A 324 -23.44 23.45 -15.96
N PHE A 325 -22.83 23.28 -14.78
CA PHE A 325 -21.53 22.66 -14.66
C PHE A 325 -21.64 21.13 -14.62
N TYR A 326 -20.72 20.43 -15.28
CA TYR A 326 -20.56 19.00 -15.06
C TYR A 326 -19.79 18.77 -13.75
N THR A 327 -20.49 18.45 -12.68
CA THR A 327 -19.91 18.39 -11.33
C THR A 327 -19.68 16.98 -10.86
N ILE A 328 -18.47 16.69 -10.38
CA ILE A 328 -18.02 15.41 -9.81
C ILE A 328 -17.60 15.64 -8.36
N ASN A 329 -18.15 14.85 -7.44
CA ASN A 329 -17.71 14.80 -6.05
C ASN A 329 -16.74 13.62 -5.88
N LEU A 330 -15.49 13.90 -5.46
CA LEU A 330 -14.41 12.92 -5.34
C LEU A 330 -13.84 12.89 -3.91
N PRO A 331 -14.42 12.12 -2.99
CA PRO A 331 -13.76 11.82 -1.72
C PRO A 331 -12.50 11.00 -1.95
N LEU A 332 -11.38 11.42 -1.36
CA LEU A 332 -10.09 10.73 -1.43
C LEU A 332 -9.60 10.43 -0.01
N GLU A 333 -9.59 9.16 0.36
CA GLU A 333 -9.11 8.71 1.66
C GLU A 333 -7.71 8.12 1.53
N ILE A 334 -6.77 8.62 2.32
CA ILE A 334 -5.42 8.10 2.41
C ILE A 334 -5.18 7.64 3.83
N GLY A 335 -5.05 6.36 4.05
CA GLY A 335 -4.84 5.83 5.39
C GLY A 335 -3.62 6.43 6.09
N CYS A 336 -3.67 6.56 7.40
CA CYS A 336 -2.61 7.21 8.17
C CYS A 336 -1.26 6.47 8.12
N ARG A 337 -1.26 5.19 7.72
CA ARG A 337 -0.06 4.40 7.43
C ARG A 337 0.29 4.36 5.93
N GLY A 338 -0.40 5.17 5.12
CA GLY A 338 -0.13 5.33 3.69
C GLY A 338 -0.81 4.29 2.80
N VAL A 339 -1.96 3.75 3.23
CA VAL A 339 -2.79 2.86 2.42
C VAL A 339 -3.73 3.66 1.53
N LEU A 340 -3.84 3.26 0.29
CA LEU A 340 -4.91 3.66 -0.62
C LEU A 340 -5.61 2.38 -1.09
N ASN A 341 -6.90 2.26 -0.82
CA ASN A 341 -7.70 1.11 -1.25
C ASN A 341 -8.02 1.19 -2.76
N ALA A 342 -8.63 0.15 -3.31
CA ALA A 342 -8.96 0.06 -4.73
C ALA A 342 -9.82 1.24 -5.23
N ARG A 343 -10.81 1.70 -4.43
CA ARG A 343 -11.64 2.87 -4.76
C ARG A 343 -10.80 4.15 -4.89
N ASN A 344 -9.87 4.38 -3.96
CA ASN A 344 -8.99 5.55 -4.00
C ASN A 344 -8.03 5.52 -5.19
N SER A 345 -7.64 4.34 -5.66
CA SER A 345 -6.89 4.17 -6.90
C SER A 345 -7.71 4.66 -8.11
N VAL A 346 -9.02 4.37 -8.17
CA VAL A 346 -9.93 4.88 -9.20
C VAL A 346 -10.12 6.39 -9.09
N VAL A 347 -10.28 6.93 -7.89
CA VAL A 347 -10.37 8.39 -7.66
C VAL A 347 -9.12 9.11 -8.17
N LEU A 348 -7.93 8.61 -7.84
CA LEU A 348 -6.67 9.17 -8.33
C LEU A 348 -6.53 9.05 -9.85
N GLU A 349 -6.98 7.94 -10.44
CA GLU A 349 -7.00 7.78 -11.89
C GLU A 349 -7.89 8.81 -12.56
N THR A 350 -9.11 8.99 -12.06
CA THR A 350 -10.07 9.99 -12.55
C THR A 350 -9.46 11.39 -12.48
N LEU A 351 -8.85 11.74 -11.35
CA LEU A 351 -8.19 13.03 -11.17
C LEU A 351 -7.01 13.22 -12.14
N CYS A 352 -6.15 12.21 -12.28
CA CYS A 352 -5.02 12.25 -13.20
C CYS A 352 -5.47 12.40 -14.65
N ASN A 353 -6.54 11.72 -15.05
CA ASN A 353 -7.10 11.83 -16.41
C ASN A 353 -7.66 13.22 -16.68
N ILE A 354 -8.45 13.79 -15.72
CA ILE A 354 -8.99 15.15 -15.85
C ILE A 354 -7.85 16.17 -15.99
N LEU A 355 -6.79 16.03 -15.20
CA LEU A 355 -5.68 16.99 -15.13
C LEU A 355 -4.51 16.66 -16.07
N ARG A 356 -4.58 15.57 -16.83
CA ARG A 356 -3.51 15.07 -17.71
C ARG A 356 -2.18 14.84 -16.96
N ILE A 357 -2.25 14.31 -15.75
CA ILE A 357 -1.07 13.94 -14.96
C ILE A 357 -0.56 12.57 -15.40
N PRO A 358 0.62 12.45 -16.02
CA PRO A 358 1.07 11.18 -16.63
C PRO A 358 1.58 10.17 -15.60
N ALA A 359 2.05 10.62 -14.45
CA ALA A 359 2.77 9.80 -13.47
C ALA A 359 1.89 9.38 -12.28
N ARG A 360 0.72 8.75 -12.54
CA ARG A 360 -0.25 8.32 -11.51
C ARG A 360 0.40 7.53 -10.37
N GLN A 361 1.22 6.54 -10.69
CA GLN A 361 1.85 5.69 -9.67
C GLN A 361 2.86 6.47 -8.81
N LYS A 362 3.53 7.46 -9.40
CA LYS A 362 4.43 8.35 -8.65
C LYS A 362 3.63 9.21 -7.67
N LEU A 363 2.50 9.77 -8.11
CA LEU A 363 1.59 10.55 -7.25
C LEU A 363 1.04 9.68 -6.11
N ARG A 364 0.50 8.50 -6.42
CA ARG A 364 0.02 7.54 -5.41
C ARG A 364 1.08 7.26 -4.33
N SER A 365 2.31 6.96 -4.76
CA SER A 365 3.42 6.68 -3.85
C SER A 365 3.81 7.89 -3.01
N ALA A 366 3.79 9.09 -3.58
CA ALA A 366 4.12 10.32 -2.87
C ALA A 366 3.07 10.65 -1.80
N LEU A 367 1.77 10.58 -2.14
CA LEU A 367 0.68 10.85 -1.20
C LEU A 367 0.71 9.88 0.00
N GLY A 368 0.85 8.57 -0.26
CA GLY A 368 0.98 7.58 0.80
C GLY A 368 2.22 7.78 1.68
N ARG A 369 3.36 8.17 1.06
CA ARG A 369 4.59 8.48 1.81
C ARG A 369 4.43 9.73 2.68
N ILE A 370 3.76 10.76 2.22
CA ILE A 370 3.49 11.98 3.01
C ILE A 370 2.58 11.66 4.19
N ALA A 371 1.51 10.90 3.98
CA ALA A 371 0.62 10.46 5.06
C ALA A 371 1.39 9.66 6.12
N LEU A 372 2.25 8.73 5.71
CA LEU A 372 3.13 7.97 6.59
C LEU A 372 4.08 8.87 7.38
N LEU A 373 4.78 9.79 6.71
CA LEU A 373 5.73 10.71 7.36
C LEU A 373 5.03 11.68 8.31
N GLY A 374 3.82 12.14 7.97
CA GLY A 374 2.98 12.94 8.86
C GLY A 374 2.62 12.16 10.13
N SER A 375 2.23 10.91 9.99
CA SER A 375 1.95 10.01 11.11
C SER A 375 3.20 9.73 11.95
N TYR A 376 4.35 9.61 11.33
CA TYR A 376 5.62 9.49 12.06
C TYR A 376 5.94 10.74 12.89
N ARG A 377 5.72 11.94 12.36
CA ARG A 377 5.86 13.19 13.12
C ARG A 377 4.88 13.27 14.30
N ILE A 378 3.62 12.89 14.08
CA ILE A 378 2.61 12.78 15.14
C ILE A 378 3.09 11.81 16.23
N TRP A 379 3.61 10.67 15.84
CA TRP A 379 4.17 9.69 16.77
C TRP A 379 5.33 10.25 17.58
N LEU A 380 6.25 10.96 16.96
CA LEU A 380 7.39 11.58 17.67
C LEU A 380 6.92 12.62 18.70
N ALA A 381 5.91 13.40 18.35
CA ALA A 381 5.36 14.45 19.20
C ALA A 381 4.26 13.95 20.17
N ARG A 382 3.97 12.64 20.21
CA ARG A 382 2.83 12.11 20.96
C ARG A 382 2.79 12.44 22.45
N HIS A 383 3.93 12.72 23.06
CA HIS A 383 4.04 13.09 24.47
C HIS A 383 4.18 14.59 24.69
N SER A 384 4.26 15.40 23.65
CA SER A 384 4.32 16.85 23.76
C SER A 384 2.91 17.42 23.88
N PRO A 385 2.61 18.26 24.86
CA PRO A 385 1.33 18.95 24.92
C PRO A 385 1.19 19.97 23.79
N GLU A 386 2.27 20.59 23.37
CA GLU A 386 2.30 21.59 22.32
C GLU A 386 2.69 20.98 20.97
N TRP A 387 2.12 21.54 19.91
CA TRP A 387 2.42 21.18 18.54
C TRP A 387 2.91 22.40 17.75
N SER A 388 4.19 22.40 17.40
CA SER A 388 4.79 23.49 16.62
C SER A 388 4.61 23.38 15.10
N GLY A 389 4.00 22.29 14.62
CA GLY A 389 3.73 22.03 13.20
C GLY A 389 5.00 21.88 12.35
N GLY A 390 5.78 22.90 12.24
CA GLY A 390 6.92 22.97 11.33
C GLY A 390 6.49 23.14 9.86
N SER A 391 7.44 23.05 8.93
CA SER A 391 7.16 23.11 7.49
C SER A 391 6.41 21.87 7.01
N LEU A 392 5.48 22.05 6.08
CA LEU A 392 4.75 20.96 5.43
C LEU A 392 5.72 19.94 4.81
N ILE A 393 5.31 18.68 4.82
CA ILE A 393 6.14 17.59 4.33
C ILE A 393 6.22 17.64 2.81
N LYS A 394 7.43 17.74 2.28
CA LYS A 394 7.70 17.64 0.85
C LYS A 394 8.45 16.35 0.54
N VAL A 395 8.05 15.68 -0.54
CA VAL A 395 8.70 14.47 -1.05
C VAL A 395 9.01 14.66 -2.53
N THR A 396 10.17 14.20 -2.93
CA THR A 396 10.63 14.21 -4.33
C THR A 396 10.40 12.85 -4.98
#